data_2603e286e2b0acee60962d5f3332b83f
#
_entry.id   2603e286e2b0acee60962d5f3332b83f
#
_cell.length_a   1.000
_cell.length_b   1.000
_cell.length_c   1.000
_cell.angle_alpha   90.00
_cell.angle_beta   90.00
_cell.angle_gamma   90.00
#
_symmetry.space_group_name_H-M   'P 1'
#
loop_
_entity.id
_entity.type
_entity.pdbx_description
1 polymer ?
#
loop_
_entity_poly.entity_id
_entity_poly.type
_entity_poly.pdbx_seq_one_letter_code
_entity_poly.pdbx_strand_id
1 'polypeptide(L)'
;MTTLTLEKMPATGANYLKAAMSLGRKAEGALTIPSLSATLPSLAIDQAQLAAYRDICGFAESDTLPILFPQVIAAAIQMHLLNQPGFPIPLIGLVHLRNKVEQQRPLRADESFAVTVRIDGEGSQQTDKGLEFGIVTEFAVGDATLWQATATVLHRAKKKAERPSGKRPAAKGDDSLHHYVSFDAPPDIGRRYGRISGDMNPIHLSPLTARLFGYPRAIAHGMWSLARCTALLEPQLGGSPRSLECAFKQPLFLPGRLALKHHTASQGIDFSLLARNSDKVHLVGSLRR
;
A
#
# COMPACT_ATOMS: atom_id res chain seq x y z
N MET A 1 -25.12 -0.34 4.50
CA MET A 1 -23.70 -0.52 4.86
C MET A 1 -23.61 -1.53 6.00
N THR A 2 -22.84 -2.60 5.84
CA THR A 2 -22.63 -3.60 6.91
C THR A 2 -21.45 -3.16 7.77
N THR A 3 -21.67 -2.98 9.08
CA THR A 3 -20.63 -2.57 10.04
C THR A 3 -20.33 -3.72 11.00
N LEU A 4 -19.04 -4.03 11.17
CA LEU A 4 -18.52 -5.05 12.07
C LEU A 4 -17.76 -4.36 13.22
N THR A 5 -18.03 -4.75 14.46
CA THR A 5 -17.17 -4.37 15.60
C THR A 5 -16.25 -5.54 15.93
N LEU A 6 -14.96 -5.27 15.97
CA LEU A 6 -13.92 -6.25 16.24
C LEU A 6 -13.50 -6.16 17.71
N GLU A 7 -13.40 -7.28 18.40
CA GLU A 7 -12.86 -7.34 19.76
C GLU A 7 -11.34 -7.34 19.80
N LYS A 8 -10.71 -7.81 18.73
CA LYS A 8 -9.26 -7.89 18.58
C LYS A 8 -8.83 -7.84 17.11
N MET A 9 -7.55 -7.56 16.90
CA MET A 9 -6.95 -7.57 15.57
C MET A 9 -7.14 -8.95 14.90
N PRO A 10 -7.68 -9.01 13.66
CA PRO A 10 -7.82 -10.27 12.93
C PRO A 10 -6.48 -10.93 12.66
N ALA A 11 -6.42 -12.25 12.76
CA ALA A 11 -5.21 -13.02 12.48
C ALA A 11 -4.89 -13.00 10.97
N THR A 12 -3.73 -12.51 10.59
CA THR A 12 -3.28 -12.38 9.20
C THR A 12 -3.21 -13.74 8.50
N GLY A 13 -2.68 -14.76 9.15
CA GLY A 13 -2.60 -16.11 8.58
C GLY A 13 -3.96 -16.71 8.22
N ALA A 14 -4.97 -16.53 9.06
CA ALA A 14 -6.34 -16.96 8.78
C ALA A 14 -6.94 -16.20 7.58
N ASN A 15 -6.63 -14.92 7.43
CA ASN A 15 -7.06 -14.12 6.28
C ASN A 15 -6.44 -14.61 4.97
N TYR A 16 -5.17 -14.99 4.95
CA TYR A 16 -4.53 -15.56 3.76
C TYR A 16 -5.05 -16.95 3.40
N LEU A 17 -5.34 -17.78 4.38
CA LEU A 17 -5.94 -19.10 4.14
C LEU A 17 -7.33 -18.92 3.48
N LYS A 18 -8.17 -18.04 4.00
CA LYS A 18 -9.47 -17.70 3.38
C LYS A 18 -9.31 -17.13 1.98
N ALA A 19 -8.34 -16.24 1.76
CA ALA A 19 -8.03 -15.68 0.45
C ALA A 19 -7.61 -16.74 -0.56
N ALA A 20 -6.78 -17.71 -0.15
CA ALA A 20 -6.38 -18.83 -1.00
C ALA A 20 -7.58 -19.71 -1.38
N MET A 21 -8.50 -19.99 -0.44
CA MET A 21 -9.73 -20.75 -0.69
C MET A 21 -10.70 -19.99 -1.63
N SER A 22 -10.59 -18.66 -1.72
CA SER A 22 -11.45 -17.84 -2.58
C SER A 22 -10.94 -17.70 -4.02
N LEU A 23 -9.74 -18.20 -4.36
CA LEU A 23 -9.15 -18.08 -5.70
C LEU A 23 -10.00 -18.70 -6.83
N GLY A 24 -10.86 -19.67 -6.50
CA GLY A 24 -11.80 -20.30 -7.44
C GLY A 24 -13.13 -19.55 -7.61
N ARG A 25 -13.40 -18.51 -6.84
CA ARG A 25 -14.65 -17.74 -6.98
C ARG A 25 -14.66 -17.02 -8.31
N LYS A 26 -15.60 -17.39 -9.17
CA LYS A 26 -15.92 -16.62 -10.36
C LYS A 26 -17.03 -15.64 -9.98
N ALA A 27 -16.77 -14.36 -10.15
CA ALA A 27 -17.84 -13.39 -10.10
C ALA A 27 -18.72 -13.58 -11.34
N GLU A 28 -20.00 -13.88 -11.14
CA GLU A 28 -21.01 -13.98 -12.20
C GLU A 28 -21.74 -12.63 -12.25
N GLY A 29 -21.91 -12.08 -13.46
CA GLY A 29 -22.61 -10.83 -13.71
C GLY A 29 -21.78 -9.54 -13.52
N ALA A 30 -22.48 -8.43 -13.43
CA ALA A 30 -21.87 -7.12 -13.15
C ALA A 30 -21.35 -7.07 -11.70
N LEU A 31 -20.04 -6.83 -11.54
CA LEU A 31 -19.40 -6.73 -10.24
C LEU A 31 -19.85 -5.45 -9.53
N THR A 32 -20.54 -5.59 -8.40
CA THR A 32 -20.84 -4.48 -7.49
C THR A 32 -20.03 -4.67 -6.21
N ILE A 33 -19.26 -3.67 -5.85
CA ILE A 33 -18.50 -3.67 -4.59
C ILE A 33 -19.44 -3.28 -3.45
N PRO A 34 -19.59 -4.11 -2.41
CA PRO A 34 -20.42 -3.74 -1.26
C PRO A 34 -19.71 -2.69 -0.39
N SER A 35 -20.48 -1.78 0.19
CA SER A 35 -19.99 -0.88 1.24
C SER A 35 -19.92 -1.65 2.57
N LEU A 36 -18.69 -1.92 3.03
CA LEU A 36 -18.39 -2.66 4.25
C LEU A 36 -17.57 -1.80 5.21
N SER A 37 -17.77 -1.97 6.51
CA SER A 37 -16.99 -1.30 7.54
C SER A 37 -16.64 -2.25 8.67
N ALA A 38 -15.44 -2.08 9.24
CA ALA A 38 -15.04 -2.74 10.49
C ALA A 38 -14.34 -1.75 11.40
N THR A 39 -14.67 -1.78 12.68
CA THR A 39 -14.06 -0.92 13.71
C THR A 39 -13.44 -1.79 14.79
N LEU A 40 -12.17 -1.54 15.10
CA LEU A 40 -11.50 -2.02 16.29
C LEU A 40 -11.43 -0.85 17.29
N PRO A 41 -12.18 -0.91 18.42
CA PRO A 41 -12.32 0.24 19.32
C PRO A 41 -11.05 0.71 20.00
N SER A 42 -10.08 -0.21 20.20
CA SER A 42 -8.81 0.12 20.84
C SER A 42 -7.68 -0.72 20.26
N LEU A 43 -6.65 -0.05 19.79
CA LEU A 43 -5.41 -0.64 19.29
C LEU A 43 -4.23 0.08 19.95
N ALA A 44 -3.48 -0.63 20.77
CA ALA A 44 -2.16 -0.21 21.22
C ALA A 44 -1.10 -0.58 20.18
N ILE A 45 -0.05 0.23 20.08
CA ILE A 45 1.03 0.00 19.12
C ILE A 45 1.98 -1.09 19.64
N ASP A 46 2.18 -2.13 18.84
CA ASP A 46 3.24 -3.11 19.08
C ASP A 46 4.60 -2.47 18.80
N GLN A 47 5.36 -2.21 19.86
CA GLN A 47 6.66 -1.54 19.80
C GLN A 47 7.70 -2.37 19.05
N ALA A 48 7.64 -3.70 19.15
CA ALA A 48 8.55 -4.59 18.42
C ALA A 48 8.27 -4.55 16.90
N GLN A 49 6.99 -4.54 16.50
CA GLN A 49 6.60 -4.39 15.10
C GLN A 49 7.00 -3.01 14.57
N LEU A 50 6.83 -1.94 15.36
CA LEU A 50 7.21 -0.58 15.00
C LEU A 50 8.72 -0.46 14.78
N ALA A 51 9.53 -1.00 15.69
CA ALA A 51 10.99 -1.01 15.58
C ALA A 51 11.45 -1.78 14.34
N ALA A 52 10.89 -2.98 14.10
CA ALA A 52 11.17 -3.77 12.91
C ALA A 52 10.77 -3.07 11.61
N TYR A 53 9.65 -2.32 11.62
CA TYR A 53 9.20 -1.54 10.46
C TYR A 53 10.14 -0.36 10.18
N ARG A 54 10.59 0.35 11.22
CA ARG A 54 11.58 1.44 11.09
C ARG A 54 12.87 0.92 10.50
N ASP A 55 13.41 -0.18 11.02
CA ASP A 55 14.64 -0.80 10.53
C ASP A 55 14.53 -1.15 9.04
N ILE A 56 13.49 -1.92 8.66
CA ILE A 56 13.37 -2.41 7.27
C ILE A 56 13.08 -1.32 6.25
N CYS A 57 12.45 -0.21 6.67
CA CYS A 57 12.16 0.94 5.81
C CYS A 57 13.20 2.04 5.92
N GLY A 58 14.04 2.03 6.97
CA GLY A 58 15.11 2.98 7.24
C GLY A 58 14.63 4.31 7.81
N PHE A 59 13.58 4.28 8.65
CA PHE A 59 13.17 5.42 9.45
C PHE A 59 14.05 5.55 10.69
N ALA A 60 14.33 6.78 11.10
CA ALA A 60 14.98 7.07 12.36
C ALA A 60 14.09 6.72 13.57
N GLU A 61 14.71 6.52 14.73
CA GLU A 61 14.00 6.42 16.01
C GLU A 61 13.25 7.73 16.31
N SER A 62 12.03 7.60 16.82
CA SER A 62 11.15 8.73 17.14
C SER A 62 10.06 8.27 18.13
N ASP A 63 9.44 9.19 18.83
CA ASP A 63 8.25 8.96 19.66
C ASP A 63 6.94 8.96 18.83
N THR A 64 7.03 9.32 17.54
CA THR A 64 5.88 9.35 16.62
C THR A 64 5.96 8.24 15.58
N LEU A 65 4.81 7.79 15.12
CA LEU A 65 4.72 6.76 14.07
C LEU A 65 5.14 7.31 12.71
N PRO A 66 5.90 6.54 11.90
CA PRO A 66 6.04 6.83 10.48
C PRO A 66 4.67 6.96 9.82
N ILE A 67 4.46 7.98 8.98
CA ILE A 67 3.14 8.33 8.42
C ILE A 67 2.40 7.17 7.72
N LEU A 68 3.12 6.16 7.21
CA LEU A 68 2.55 4.99 6.54
C LEU A 68 2.32 3.79 7.49
N PHE A 69 2.87 3.80 8.69
CA PHE A 69 2.79 2.67 9.61
C PHE A 69 1.36 2.33 10.04
N PRO A 70 0.46 3.31 10.31
CA PRO A 70 -0.94 3.02 10.63
C PRO A 70 -1.65 2.16 9.59
N GLN A 71 -1.43 2.42 8.30
CA GLN A 71 -2.02 1.61 7.23
C GLN A 71 -1.48 0.18 7.20
N VAL A 72 -0.19 0.00 7.54
CA VAL A 72 0.44 -1.31 7.59
C VAL A 72 -0.16 -2.17 8.70
N ILE A 73 -0.31 -1.63 9.90
CA ILE A 73 -0.90 -2.38 11.02
C ILE A 73 -2.40 -2.63 10.82
N ALA A 74 -3.12 -1.74 10.13
CA ALA A 74 -4.53 -1.93 9.78
C ALA A 74 -4.77 -2.93 8.63
N ALA A 75 -3.72 -3.40 7.94
CA ALA A 75 -3.85 -4.30 6.79
C ALA A 75 -4.62 -5.59 7.13
N ALA A 76 -4.49 -6.09 8.36
CA ALA A 76 -5.24 -7.26 8.82
C ALA A 76 -6.76 -7.02 8.83
N ILE A 77 -7.23 -5.82 9.18
CA ILE A 77 -8.65 -5.43 9.14
C ILE A 77 -9.10 -5.26 7.68
N GLN A 78 -8.27 -4.63 6.83
CA GLN A 78 -8.54 -4.51 5.39
C GLN A 78 -8.74 -5.89 4.75
N MET A 79 -7.82 -6.82 4.99
CA MET A 79 -7.92 -8.20 4.50
C MET A 79 -9.15 -8.93 5.06
N HIS A 80 -9.49 -8.69 6.33
CA HIS A 80 -10.68 -9.27 6.94
C HIS A 80 -11.96 -8.85 6.22
N LEU A 81 -12.11 -7.57 5.86
CA LEU A 81 -13.25 -7.05 5.09
C LEU A 81 -13.29 -7.62 3.67
N LEU A 82 -12.15 -7.67 2.99
CA LEU A 82 -12.05 -8.24 1.63
C LEU A 82 -12.33 -9.74 1.57
N ASN A 83 -12.24 -10.45 2.71
CA ASN A 83 -12.57 -11.87 2.84
C ASN A 83 -13.99 -12.14 3.36
N GLN A 84 -14.83 -11.11 3.54
CA GLN A 84 -16.21 -11.33 3.94
C GLN A 84 -16.98 -12.14 2.89
N PRO A 85 -17.93 -13.00 3.27
CA PRO A 85 -18.68 -13.85 2.34
C PRO A 85 -19.38 -13.09 1.21
N GLY A 86 -19.81 -11.86 1.47
CA GLY A 86 -20.47 -10.99 0.49
C GLY A 86 -19.50 -10.20 -0.41
N PHE A 87 -18.17 -10.31 -0.22
CA PHE A 87 -17.23 -9.60 -1.07
C PHE A 87 -16.95 -10.40 -2.36
N PRO A 88 -17.21 -9.81 -3.55
CA PRO A 88 -17.29 -10.58 -4.80
C PRO A 88 -15.95 -10.92 -5.43
N ILE A 89 -14.84 -10.28 -4.99
CA ILE A 89 -13.53 -10.34 -5.64
C ILE A 89 -12.52 -11.03 -4.71
N PRO A 90 -11.72 -11.99 -5.21
CA PRO A 90 -10.64 -12.57 -4.43
C PRO A 90 -9.61 -11.51 -4.03
N LEU A 91 -9.14 -11.52 -2.78
CA LEU A 91 -8.07 -10.66 -2.29
C LEU A 91 -6.79 -10.80 -3.14
N ILE A 92 -6.43 -12.05 -3.47
CA ILE A 92 -5.26 -12.33 -4.30
C ILE A 92 -5.56 -11.93 -5.75
N GLY A 93 -4.75 -11.01 -6.28
CA GLY A 93 -4.93 -10.46 -7.63
C GLY A 93 -5.41 -9.01 -7.66
N LEU A 94 -5.78 -8.44 -6.52
CA LEU A 94 -5.97 -7.00 -6.39
C LEU A 94 -4.63 -6.26 -6.56
N VAL A 95 -4.67 -5.13 -7.26
CA VAL A 95 -3.50 -4.30 -7.53
C VAL A 95 -3.67 -2.96 -6.83
N HIS A 96 -2.75 -2.61 -5.95
CA HIS A 96 -2.70 -1.29 -5.32
C HIS A 96 -2.24 -0.24 -6.35
N LEU A 97 -3.10 0.70 -6.71
CA LEU A 97 -2.82 1.72 -7.74
C LEU A 97 -2.34 3.05 -7.17
N ARG A 98 -3.01 3.52 -6.13
CA ARG A 98 -2.76 4.83 -5.51
C ARG A 98 -2.92 4.72 -4.00
N ASN A 99 -2.19 5.55 -3.30
CA ASN A 99 -2.32 5.73 -1.87
C ASN A 99 -2.31 7.22 -1.54
N LYS A 100 -3.27 7.66 -0.74
CA LYS A 100 -3.32 9.00 -0.17
C LYS A 100 -3.40 8.88 1.34
N VAL A 101 -2.57 9.62 2.04
CA VAL A 101 -2.56 9.69 3.51
C VAL A 101 -2.64 11.15 3.92
N GLU A 102 -3.45 11.43 4.92
CA GLU A 102 -3.58 12.73 5.56
C GLU A 102 -3.59 12.55 7.07
N GLN A 103 -2.89 13.43 7.81
CA GLN A 103 -2.92 13.44 9.26
C GLN A 103 -2.98 14.85 9.82
N GLN A 104 -3.76 15.03 10.86
CA GLN A 104 -3.90 16.31 11.56
C GLN A 104 -2.66 16.62 12.39
N ARG A 105 -2.03 15.59 12.94
CA ARG A 105 -0.73 15.61 13.63
C ARG A 105 -0.07 14.25 13.51
N PRO A 106 1.24 14.15 13.77
CA PRO A 106 1.88 12.85 13.96
C PRO A 106 1.21 12.05 15.08
N LEU A 107 0.98 10.77 14.85
CA LEU A 107 0.48 9.85 15.88
C LEU A 107 1.65 9.44 16.78
N ARG A 108 1.43 9.41 18.08
CA ARG A 108 2.46 8.99 19.04
C ARG A 108 2.47 7.47 19.20
N ALA A 109 3.64 6.92 19.45
CA ALA A 109 3.81 5.47 19.59
C ALA A 109 3.27 4.92 20.93
N ASP A 110 2.99 5.79 21.91
CA ASP A 110 2.44 5.45 23.23
C ASP A 110 0.91 5.65 23.32
N GLU A 111 0.27 6.12 22.23
CA GLU A 111 -1.19 6.27 22.17
C GLU A 111 -1.90 4.97 21.79
N SER A 112 -3.16 4.86 22.19
CA SER A 112 -4.11 3.85 21.72
C SER A 112 -5.13 4.50 20.81
N PHE A 113 -5.53 3.78 19.75
CA PHE A 113 -6.38 4.31 18.69
C PHE A 113 -7.62 3.46 18.47
N ALA A 114 -8.76 4.10 18.23
CA ALA A 114 -9.84 3.46 17.51
C ALA A 114 -9.48 3.39 16.03
N VAL A 115 -9.59 2.20 15.41
CA VAL A 115 -9.24 1.99 14.01
C VAL A 115 -10.49 1.57 13.25
N THR A 116 -10.86 2.36 12.24
CA THR A 116 -11.97 2.05 11.34
C THR A 116 -11.47 1.84 9.93
N VAL A 117 -11.87 0.74 9.31
CA VAL A 117 -11.61 0.46 7.90
C VAL A 117 -12.94 0.36 7.17
N ARG A 118 -13.04 1.05 6.03
CA ARG A 118 -14.23 1.02 5.17
C ARG A 118 -13.85 0.67 3.73
N ILE A 119 -14.65 -0.15 3.09
CA ILE A 119 -14.64 -0.34 1.64
C ILE A 119 -15.72 0.57 1.05
N ASP A 120 -15.30 1.51 0.21
CA ASP A 120 -16.20 2.41 -0.50
C ASP A 120 -16.71 1.74 -1.77
N GLY A 121 -17.86 1.09 -1.64
CA GLY A 121 -18.52 0.44 -2.78
C GLY A 121 -19.20 1.44 -3.71
N GLU A 122 -19.74 2.55 -3.18
CA GLU A 122 -20.45 3.56 -3.97
C GLU A 122 -19.47 4.36 -4.86
N GLY A 123 -18.24 4.61 -4.37
CA GLY A 123 -17.17 5.25 -5.13
C GLY A 123 -16.45 4.31 -6.12
N SER A 124 -16.92 3.06 -6.28
CA SER A 124 -16.30 2.13 -7.22
C SER A 124 -16.54 2.56 -8.68
N GLN A 125 -15.51 2.41 -9.53
CA GLN A 125 -15.55 2.86 -10.91
C GLN A 125 -15.07 1.78 -11.87
N GLN A 126 -15.86 1.52 -12.91
CA GLN A 126 -15.43 0.69 -14.03
C GLN A 126 -14.54 1.51 -14.96
N THR A 127 -13.32 1.04 -15.18
CA THR A 127 -12.32 1.68 -16.07
C THR A 127 -11.91 0.73 -17.19
N ASP A 128 -11.12 1.21 -18.14
CA ASP A 128 -10.51 0.39 -19.22
C ASP A 128 -9.61 -0.73 -18.69
N LYS A 129 -9.11 -0.59 -17.45
CA LYS A 129 -8.22 -1.56 -16.78
C LYS A 129 -8.97 -2.57 -15.92
N GLY A 130 -10.21 -2.28 -15.56
CA GLY A 130 -11.03 -3.07 -14.65
C GLY A 130 -11.79 -2.23 -13.64
N LEU A 131 -12.21 -2.85 -12.55
CA LEU A 131 -12.98 -2.21 -11.49
C LEU A 131 -12.04 -1.64 -10.43
N GLU A 132 -12.07 -0.32 -10.23
CA GLU A 132 -11.33 0.40 -9.18
C GLU A 132 -12.28 0.71 -8.01
N PHE A 133 -11.79 0.58 -6.78
CA PHE A 133 -12.50 0.97 -5.56
C PHE A 133 -11.56 1.42 -4.46
N GLY A 134 -12.08 2.16 -3.48
CA GLY A 134 -11.36 2.71 -2.35
C GLY A 134 -11.42 1.82 -1.11
N ILE A 135 -10.32 1.75 -0.36
CA ILE A 135 -10.27 1.24 1.01
C ILE A 135 -9.81 2.39 1.88
N VAL A 136 -10.71 2.89 2.73
CA VAL A 136 -10.44 4.00 3.65
C VAL A 136 -10.09 3.42 5.01
N THR A 137 -9.02 3.93 5.61
CA THR A 137 -8.56 3.54 6.96
C THR A 137 -8.40 4.77 7.80
N GLU A 138 -8.96 4.78 8.99
CA GLU A 138 -8.94 5.91 9.92
C GLU A 138 -8.38 5.47 11.28
N PHE A 139 -7.59 6.36 11.90
CA PHE A 139 -7.13 6.26 13.26
C PHE A 139 -7.64 7.47 14.05
N ALA A 140 -8.35 7.20 15.14
CA ALA A 140 -8.98 8.22 15.97
C ALA A 140 -8.58 8.08 17.44
N VAL A 141 -8.59 9.20 18.16
CA VAL A 141 -8.51 9.27 19.62
C VAL A 141 -9.74 10.03 20.11
N GLY A 142 -10.57 9.39 20.91
CA GLY A 142 -11.94 9.88 21.19
C GLY A 142 -12.72 10.02 19.88
N ASP A 143 -13.38 11.15 19.69
CA ASP A 143 -14.18 11.44 18.49
C ASP A 143 -13.37 12.07 17.34
N ALA A 144 -12.07 12.32 17.56
CA ALA A 144 -11.22 12.99 16.58
C ALA A 144 -10.47 12.00 15.69
N THR A 145 -10.75 11.99 14.39
CA THR A 145 -9.92 11.29 13.40
C THR A 145 -8.64 12.08 13.20
N LEU A 146 -7.51 11.49 13.60
CA LEU A 146 -6.20 12.12 13.55
C LEU A 146 -5.40 11.76 12.30
N TRP A 147 -5.69 10.61 11.73
CA TRP A 147 -5.00 10.08 10.55
C TRP A 147 -5.98 9.31 9.67
N GLN A 148 -5.87 9.49 8.37
CA GLN A 148 -6.68 8.79 7.39
C GLN A 148 -5.84 8.40 6.18
N ALA A 149 -6.10 7.22 5.62
CA ALA A 149 -5.58 6.83 4.32
C ALA A 149 -6.65 6.28 3.41
N THR A 150 -6.50 6.55 2.12
CA THR A 150 -7.30 5.92 1.06
C THR A 150 -6.38 5.16 0.13
N ALA A 151 -6.51 3.84 0.13
CA ALA A 151 -5.88 2.96 -0.85
C ALA A 151 -6.84 2.72 -2.01
N THR A 152 -6.47 3.13 -3.23
CA THR A 152 -7.22 2.76 -4.44
C THR A 152 -6.69 1.44 -4.97
N VAL A 153 -7.55 0.44 -5.06
CA VAL A 153 -7.22 -0.89 -5.58
C VAL A 153 -7.97 -1.21 -6.86
N LEU A 154 -7.37 -2.03 -7.70
CA LEU A 154 -7.89 -2.44 -9.00
C LEU A 154 -8.09 -3.95 -9.04
N HIS A 155 -9.29 -4.38 -9.36
CA HIS A 155 -9.55 -5.71 -9.89
C HIS A 155 -9.46 -5.67 -11.41
N ARG A 156 -8.42 -6.30 -11.98
CA ARG A 156 -8.19 -6.25 -13.41
C ARG A 156 -9.30 -6.96 -14.20
N ALA A 157 -9.81 -6.32 -15.24
CA ALA A 157 -10.65 -6.99 -16.22
C ALA A 157 -9.90 -8.16 -16.85
N LYS A 158 -10.56 -9.32 -17.02
CA LYS A 158 -10.03 -10.40 -17.86
C LYS A 158 -9.91 -9.85 -19.28
N LYS A 159 -8.69 -9.65 -19.77
CA LYS A 159 -8.48 -9.31 -21.18
C LYS A 159 -9.04 -10.45 -22.03
N LYS A 160 -10.03 -10.18 -22.86
CA LYS A 160 -10.16 -10.93 -24.14
C LYS A 160 -8.81 -10.81 -24.83
N ALA A 161 -8.32 -11.92 -25.36
CA ALA A 161 -6.98 -12.04 -25.93
C ALA A 161 -6.83 -11.19 -27.23
N GLU A 162 -6.86 -9.88 -27.10
CA GLU A 162 -6.36 -8.97 -28.10
C GLU A 162 -4.93 -8.58 -27.67
N ARG A 163 -3.96 -9.04 -28.45
CA ARG A 163 -2.57 -8.60 -28.31
C ARG A 163 -2.55 -7.08 -28.47
N PRO A 164 -2.12 -6.30 -27.47
CA PRO A 164 -1.93 -4.87 -27.68
C PRO A 164 -0.75 -4.72 -28.66
N SER A 165 -1.04 -4.37 -29.88
CA SER A 165 -0.06 -3.83 -30.82
C SER A 165 0.23 -2.39 -30.37
N GLY A 166 1.31 -2.21 -29.65
CA GLY A 166 1.79 -0.91 -29.25
C GLY A 166 2.51 -0.94 -27.92
N LYS A 167 3.81 -0.66 -27.91
CA LYS A 167 4.55 -0.30 -26.70
C LYS A 167 3.85 0.92 -26.09
N ARG A 168 3.14 0.76 -24.96
CA ARG A 168 2.70 1.91 -24.18
C ARG A 168 3.92 2.78 -23.92
N PRO A 169 3.85 4.11 -24.17
CA PRO A 169 4.93 5.01 -23.80
C PRO A 169 5.24 4.78 -22.31
N ALA A 170 6.50 4.55 -21.99
CA ALA A 170 6.93 4.55 -20.61
C ALA A 170 6.55 5.91 -20.03
N ALA A 171 5.94 5.94 -18.84
CA ALA A 171 5.76 7.20 -18.14
C ALA A 171 7.16 7.81 -17.99
N LYS A 172 7.40 8.94 -18.65
CA LYS A 172 8.66 9.67 -18.51
C LYS A 172 8.73 10.18 -17.07
N GLY A 173 9.90 10.05 -16.44
CA GLY A 173 10.16 10.73 -15.18
C GLY A 173 9.97 12.24 -15.39
N ASP A 174 9.54 12.94 -14.35
CA ASP A 174 9.44 14.38 -14.36
C ASP A 174 10.86 14.97 -14.41
N ASP A 175 11.20 15.66 -15.49
CA ASP A 175 12.52 16.27 -15.70
C ASP A 175 12.79 17.47 -14.76
N SER A 176 11.77 17.95 -14.02
CA SER A 176 11.91 18.98 -12.97
C SER A 176 12.57 18.44 -11.68
N LEU A 177 12.72 17.11 -11.55
CA LEU A 177 13.30 16.46 -10.36
C LEU A 177 14.83 16.40 -10.49
N HIS A 178 15.55 17.25 -9.73
CA HIS A 178 16.99 17.47 -9.90
C HIS A 178 17.89 16.72 -8.92
N HIS A 179 17.37 16.31 -7.76
CA HIS A 179 18.14 15.57 -6.76
C HIS A 179 17.83 14.08 -6.85
N TYR A 180 18.84 13.24 -6.62
CA TYR A 180 18.58 11.81 -6.57
C TYR A 180 19.40 11.09 -5.50
N VAL A 181 18.79 10.07 -4.91
CA VAL A 181 19.43 9.15 -3.98
C VAL A 181 19.31 7.75 -4.56
N SER A 182 20.42 7.02 -4.62
CA SER A 182 20.42 5.62 -5.08
C SER A 182 20.37 4.65 -3.91
N PHE A 183 19.57 3.60 -4.03
CA PHE A 183 19.55 2.49 -3.09
C PHE A 183 19.16 1.18 -3.78
N ASP A 184 19.39 0.07 -3.10
CA ASP A 184 19.09 -1.25 -3.63
C ASP A 184 17.89 -1.86 -2.90
N ALA A 185 17.06 -2.61 -3.63
CA ALA A 185 16.06 -3.49 -3.09
C ALA A 185 16.64 -4.91 -3.02
N PRO A 186 16.93 -5.44 -1.82
CA PRO A 186 17.52 -6.77 -1.67
C PRO A 186 16.57 -7.89 -2.17
N PRO A 187 17.10 -9.06 -2.57
CA PRO A 187 16.29 -10.15 -3.11
C PRO A 187 15.29 -10.73 -2.11
N ASP A 188 15.53 -10.57 -0.81
CA ASP A 188 14.73 -11.09 0.29
C ASP A 188 13.77 -10.07 0.91
N ILE A 189 13.80 -8.80 0.44
CA ILE A 189 13.02 -7.71 1.03
C ILE A 189 11.51 -8.00 1.04
N GLY A 190 11.01 -8.69 0.01
CA GLY A 190 9.61 -9.08 -0.05
C GLY A 190 9.20 -9.96 1.15
N ARG A 191 9.99 -10.99 1.47
CA ARG A 191 9.72 -11.87 2.63
C ARG A 191 9.90 -11.14 3.96
N ARG A 192 10.96 -10.33 4.09
CA ARG A 192 11.26 -9.59 5.32
C ARG A 192 10.14 -8.59 5.63
N TYR A 193 9.76 -7.79 4.65
CA TYR A 193 8.68 -6.82 4.81
C TYR A 193 7.32 -7.51 5.02
N GLY A 194 7.04 -8.60 4.29
CA GLY A 194 5.81 -9.37 4.45
C GLY A 194 5.59 -9.89 5.87
N ARG A 195 6.67 -10.32 6.58
CA ARG A 195 6.58 -10.75 7.98
C ARG A 195 6.17 -9.62 8.93
N ILE A 196 6.61 -8.39 8.64
CA ILE A 196 6.33 -7.21 9.47
C ILE A 196 4.94 -6.64 9.16
N SER A 197 4.61 -6.50 7.88
CA SER A 197 3.35 -5.93 7.42
C SER A 197 2.17 -6.91 7.45
N GLY A 198 2.46 -8.20 7.55
CA GLY A 198 1.45 -9.25 7.38
C GLY A 198 1.07 -9.51 5.93
N ASP A 199 1.59 -8.79 4.95
CA ASP A 199 1.31 -9.03 3.53
C ASP A 199 2.17 -10.16 2.98
N MET A 200 1.65 -11.38 3.08
CA MET A 200 2.30 -12.62 2.62
C MET A 200 1.84 -13.02 1.21
N ASN A 201 1.44 -12.06 0.37
CA ASN A 201 1.05 -12.35 -1.02
C ASN A 201 2.19 -13.08 -1.75
N PRO A 202 1.93 -14.25 -2.36
CA PRO A 202 2.95 -15.08 -3.01
C PRO A 202 3.83 -14.36 -4.03
N ILE A 203 3.34 -13.30 -4.66
CA ILE A 203 4.09 -12.53 -5.66
C ILE A 203 5.34 -11.83 -5.07
N HIS A 204 5.39 -11.66 -3.75
CA HIS A 204 6.48 -11.00 -3.04
C HIS A 204 7.49 -11.98 -2.43
N LEU A 205 7.13 -13.25 -2.30
CA LEU A 205 7.87 -14.19 -1.46
C LEU A 205 9.06 -14.84 -2.15
N SER A 206 8.89 -15.26 -3.40
CA SER A 206 9.94 -15.92 -4.17
C SER A 206 9.71 -15.82 -5.69
N PRO A 207 10.76 -16.03 -6.51
CA PRO A 207 10.58 -16.11 -7.95
C PRO A 207 9.64 -17.24 -8.39
N LEU A 208 9.66 -18.37 -7.66
CA LEU A 208 8.83 -19.52 -7.98
C LEU A 208 7.35 -19.20 -7.77
N THR A 209 7.00 -18.66 -6.61
CA THR A 209 5.61 -18.29 -6.30
C THR A 209 5.11 -17.14 -7.17
N ALA A 210 5.96 -16.16 -7.48
CA ALA A 210 5.61 -15.04 -8.36
C ALA A 210 5.28 -15.49 -9.80
N ARG A 211 5.96 -16.51 -10.32
CA ARG A 211 5.71 -17.06 -11.66
C ARG A 211 4.31 -17.67 -11.80
N LEU A 212 3.76 -18.24 -10.73
CA LEU A 212 2.39 -18.77 -10.71
C LEU A 212 1.34 -17.66 -10.94
N PHE A 213 1.71 -16.40 -10.69
CA PHE A 213 0.87 -15.22 -10.91
C PHE A 213 1.31 -14.38 -12.11
N GLY A 214 2.15 -14.92 -13.00
CA GLY A 214 2.55 -14.27 -14.24
C GLY A 214 3.70 -13.27 -14.12
N TYR A 215 4.41 -13.24 -13.00
CA TYR A 215 5.59 -12.39 -12.82
C TYR A 215 6.88 -13.21 -13.04
N PRO A 216 7.86 -12.72 -13.79
CA PRO A 216 9.10 -13.46 -14.05
C PRO A 216 9.99 -13.61 -12.80
N ARG A 217 9.86 -12.73 -11.82
CA ARG A 217 10.59 -12.69 -10.54
C ARG A 217 9.68 -12.17 -9.43
N ALA A 218 10.09 -12.36 -8.18
CA ALA A 218 9.43 -11.70 -7.05
C ALA A 218 9.46 -10.16 -7.22
N ILE A 219 8.43 -9.50 -6.72
CA ILE A 219 8.31 -8.05 -6.74
C ILE A 219 8.33 -7.49 -5.31
N ALA A 220 8.86 -6.29 -5.12
CA ALA A 220 8.77 -5.59 -3.85
C ALA A 220 7.32 -5.18 -3.57
N HIS A 221 6.95 -5.10 -2.29
CA HIS A 221 5.69 -4.46 -1.91
C HIS A 221 5.71 -2.98 -2.28
N GLY A 222 4.63 -2.48 -2.88
CA GLY A 222 4.50 -1.05 -3.18
C GLY A 222 4.65 -0.20 -1.92
N MET A 223 4.03 -0.62 -0.82
CA MET A 223 4.09 0.07 0.45
C MET A 223 5.50 0.11 1.07
N TRP A 224 6.32 -0.95 0.92
CA TRP A 224 7.73 -0.88 1.30
C TRP A 224 8.48 0.16 0.46
N SER A 225 8.27 0.14 -0.85
CA SER A 225 8.94 1.07 -1.76
C SER A 225 8.59 2.53 -1.42
N LEU A 226 7.31 2.80 -1.14
CA LEU A 226 6.84 4.12 -0.73
C LEU A 226 7.42 4.51 0.64
N ALA A 227 7.41 3.62 1.63
CA ALA A 227 7.96 3.86 2.95
C ALA A 227 9.47 4.15 2.90
N ARG A 228 10.22 3.41 2.07
CA ARG A 228 11.65 3.66 1.88
C ARG A 228 11.93 5.03 1.26
N CYS A 229 11.12 5.45 0.27
CA CYS A 229 11.20 6.80 -0.29
C CYS A 229 10.90 7.85 0.78
N THR A 230 9.84 7.66 1.57
CA THR A 230 9.44 8.59 2.63
C THR A 230 10.54 8.72 3.68
N ALA A 231 11.14 7.61 4.15
CA ALA A 231 12.22 7.62 5.13
C ALA A 231 13.47 8.40 4.64
N LEU A 232 13.75 8.36 3.34
CA LEU A 232 14.87 9.11 2.74
C LEU A 232 14.56 10.60 2.56
N LEU A 233 13.28 10.97 2.42
CA LEU A 233 12.86 12.33 2.10
C LEU A 233 12.40 13.12 3.33
N GLU A 234 11.83 12.45 4.34
CA GLU A 234 11.29 13.08 5.53
C GLU A 234 12.28 14.01 6.25
N PRO A 235 13.59 13.67 6.40
CA PRO A 235 14.56 14.58 6.98
C PRO A 235 14.75 15.91 6.23
N GLN A 236 14.40 15.95 4.94
CA GLN A 236 14.51 17.14 4.08
C GLN A 236 13.23 17.98 4.08
N LEU A 237 12.14 17.50 4.69
CA LEU A 237 10.84 18.17 4.69
C LEU A 237 10.82 19.40 5.59
N GLY A 238 11.70 19.45 6.62
CA GLY A 238 11.77 20.54 7.60
C GLY A 238 10.59 20.59 8.57
N GLY A 239 9.94 19.45 8.79
CA GLY A 239 8.84 19.26 9.73
C GLY A 239 8.18 17.90 9.55
N SER A 240 7.20 17.59 10.40
CA SER A 240 6.45 16.33 10.27
C SER A 240 5.54 16.35 9.05
N PRO A 241 5.48 15.25 8.28
CA PRO A 241 4.58 15.17 7.13
C PRO A 241 3.11 15.25 7.57
N ARG A 242 2.31 16.01 6.83
CA ARG A 242 0.85 16.11 7.00
C ARG A 242 0.11 15.31 5.95
N SER A 243 0.66 15.22 4.75
CA SER A 243 0.07 14.37 3.73
C SER A 243 1.12 13.69 2.86
N LEU A 244 0.74 12.54 2.33
CA LEU A 244 1.53 11.76 1.40
C LEU A 244 0.61 11.18 0.32
N GLU A 245 0.90 11.47 -0.93
CA GLU A 245 0.19 10.88 -2.06
C GLU A 245 1.16 10.08 -2.93
N CYS A 246 0.69 8.96 -3.48
CA CYS A 246 1.49 8.11 -4.34
C CYS A 246 0.63 7.42 -5.41
N ALA A 247 1.20 7.27 -6.60
CA ALA A 247 0.69 6.40 -7.65
C ALA A 247 1.74 5.34 -8.03
N PHE A 248 1.37 4.07 -7.87
CA PHE A 248 2.19 2.94 -8.30
C PHE A 248 2.05 2.73 -9.81
N LYS A 249 3.17 2.71 -10.54
CA LYS A 249 3.20 2.67 -12.00
C LYS A 249 3.58 1.30 -12.54
N GLN A 250 4.72 0.77 -12.10
CA GLN A 250 5.23 -0.51 -12.60
C GLN A 250 5.80 -1.37 -11.45
N PRO A 251 5.69 -2.72 -11.55
CA PRO A 251 6.28 -3.63 -10.57
C PRO A 251 7.79 -3.40 -10.42
N LEU A 252 8.27 -3.40 -9.19
CA LEU A 252 9.68 -3.39 -8.85
C LEU A 252 10.14 -4.83 -8.66
N PHE A 253 10.88 -5.37 -9.62
CA PHE A 253 11.40 -6.73 -9.55
C PHE A 253 12.62 -6.83 -8.64
N LEU A 254 12.68 -7.93 -7.87
CA LEU A 254 13.76 -8.20 -6.93
C LEU A 254 14.82 -9.15 -7.50
N PRO A 255 16.11 -8.91 -7.23
CA PRO A 255 16.66 -7.67 -6.67
C PRO A 255 16.50 -6.49 -7.64
N GLY A 256 16.49 -5.26 -7.12
CA GLY A 256 16.36 -4.04 -7.90
C GLY A 256 17.37 -2.98 -7.50
N ARG A 257 17.95 -2.28 -8.49
CA ARG A 257 18.75 -1.07 -8.28
C ARG A 257 17.88 0.14 -8.58
N LEU A 258 17.80 1.09 -7.67
CA LEU A 258 16.83 2.16 -7.68
C LEU A 258 17.48 3.54 -7.61
N ALA A 259 16.81 4.51 -8.21
CA ALA A 259 17.10 5.93 -8.10
C ALA A 259 15.82 6.66 -7.67
N LEU A 260 15.86 7.32 -6.53
CA LEU A 260 14.84 8.22 -6.04
C LEU A 260 15.20 9.63 -6.52
N LYS A 261 14.46 10.14 -7.48
CA LYS A 261 14.53 11.53 -7.91
C LYS A 261 13.55 12.36 -7.11
N HIS A 262 13.92 13.57 -6.73
CA HIS A 262 13.02 14.46 -5.99
C HIS A 262 13.31 15.94 -6.25
N HIS A 263 12.32 16.75 -5.98
CA HIS A 263 12.40 18.21 -5.93
C HIS A 263 11.77 18.70 -4.63
N THR A 264 12.51 19.51 -3.88
CA THR A 264 12.04 20.11 -2.63
C THR A 264 11.60 21.53 -2.89
N ALA A 265 10.33 21.83 -2.61
CA ALA A 265 9.71 23.14 -2.65
C ALA A 265 9.33 23.61 -1.23
N SER A 266 8.86 24.85 -1.11
CA SER A 266 8.51 25.45 0.19
C SER A 266 7.47 24.68 0.99
N GLN A 267 6.55 23.96 0.32
CA GLN A 267 5.44 23.23 0.96
C GLN A 267 5.62 21.70 0.98
N GLY A 268 6.72 21.19 0.42
CA GLY A 268 6.91 19.75 0.39
C GLY A 268 7.88 19.26 -0.68
N ILE A 269 7.81 17.97 -0.93
CA ILE A 269 8.74 17.24 -1.80
C ILE A 269 7.93 16.43 -2.81
N ASP A 270 8.17 16.66 -4.10
CA ASP A 270 7.68 15.80 -5.18
C ASP A 270 8.77 14.79 -5.54
N PHE A 271 8.39 13.53 -5.82
CA PHE A 271 9.38 12.49 -6.04
C PHE A 271 8.93 11.41 -7.01
N SER A 272 9.91 10.73 -7.58
CA SER A 272 9.73 9.56 -8.43
C SER A 272 10.76 8.49 -8.12
N LEU A 273 10.34 7.25 -7.97
CA LEU A 273 11.22 6.11 -7.83
C LEU A 273 11.36 5.40 -9.18
N LEU A 274 12.59 5.33 -9.68
CA LEU A 274 12.91 4.74 -10.98
C LEU A 274 13.84 3.53 -10.80
N ALA A 275 13.84 2.64 -11.80
CA ALA A 275 14.93 1.70 -11.95
C ALA A 275 16.21 2.47 -12.32
N ARG A 276 17.31 2.22 -11.60
CA ARG A 276 18.61 2.85 -11.88
C ARG A 276 19.05 2.51 -13.30
N ASN A 277 19.54 3.50 -14.01
CA ASN A 277 19.97 3.40 -15.42
C ASN A 277 18.85 3.08 -16.43
N SER A 278 17.61 3.47 -16.12
CA SER A 278 16.44 3.25 -16.98
C SER A 278 15.36 4.29 -16.67
N ASP A 279 14.56 4.66 -17.66
CA ASP A 279 13.40 5.55 -17.50
C ASP A 279 12.17 4.83 -16.90
N LYS A 280 12.35 3.61 -16.42
CA LYS A 280 11.25 2.82 -15.86
C LYS A 280 10.85 3.36 -14.50
N VAL A 281 9.69 4.01 -14.44
CA VAL A 281 9.11 4.55 -13.20
C VAL A 281 8.33 3.48 -12.46
N HIS A 282 8.67 3.24 -11.18
CA HIS A 282 7.96 2.34 -10.29
C HIS A 282 6.83 3.01 -9.53
N LEU A 283 7.07 4.20 -9.01
CA LEU A 283 6.08 5.05 -8.37
C LEU A 283 6.40 6.53 -8.54
N VAL A 284 5.39 7.36 -8.40
CA VAL A 284 5.49 8.82 -8.27
C VAL A 284 4.71 9.24 -7.04
N GLY A 285 5.12 10.29 -6.37
CA GLY A 285 4.43 10.75 -5.18
C GLY A 285 4.79 12.16 -4.75
N SER A 286 4.12 12.62 -3.72
CA SER A 286 4.35 13.90 -3.09
C SER A 286 4.21 13.78 -1.57
N LEU A 287 5.11 14.43 -0.85
CA LEU A 287 5.14 14.53 0.61
C LEU A 287 4.98 15.99 0.99
N ARG A 288 4.00 16.33 1.84
CA ARG A 288 3.67 17.70 2.24
C ARG A 288 3.69 17.85 3.77
N ARG A 289 4.01 19.04 4.26
CA ARG A 289 3.97 19.45 5.67
C ARG A 289 2.76 20.34 5.97
#